data_994672a31899efe1014c6f61ab383508
#
_entry.id   994672a31899efe1014c6f61ab383508
#
_cell.length_a   1.000
_cell.length_b   1.000
_cell.length_c   1.000
_cell.angle_alpha   90.00
_cell.angle_beta   90.00
_cell.angle_gamma   90.00
#
_symmetry.space_group_name_H-M   'P 1'
#
loop_
_entity.id
_entity.type
_entity.pdbx_description
1 polymer ?
#
loop_
_entity_poly.entity_id
_entity_poly.type
_entity_poly.pdbx_seq_one_letter_code
_entity_poly.pdbx_strand_id
1 'polypeptide(L)'
;LYTEKYIRDIYISNPKRALQLLDEAETRKAFPLRLINELRSLSYRNMYMNKLAFMYARKSYLLDSISQREPKHMLKMTVYLAELSSIMSKYNESMHYALSGIMQAQKLKDREAEARLLFCIGENNWRLSLKDEAYNYFGRTIELLRGSKDMREMMLLSYYYGAEMGFLMTDSRIDEALALAYEREKLLKKLEKVPEVPKATLMVNIAIYMQIWPIFLI
;
A
#
# COMPACT_ATOMS: atom_id res chain seq x y z
N LEU A 1 18.05 19.48 16.77
CA LEU A 1 16.64 19.14 16.54
C LEU A 1 16.56 18.28 15.28
N TYR A 2 16.08 17.06 15.42
CA TYR A 2 15.90 16.18 14.28
C TYR A 2 14.72 16.71 13.42
N THR A 3 14.90 16.70 12.10
CA THR A 3 13.86 17.15 11.18
C THR A 3 12.85 16.01 10.91
N GLU A 4 11.63 16.36 10.52
CA GLU A 4 10.64 15.38 10.03
C GLU A 4 11.25 14.49 8.94
N LYS A 5 11.99 15.09 8.00
CA LYS A 5 12.67 14.38 6.91
C LYS A 5 13.60 13.30 7.47
N TYR A 6 14.43 13.60 8.46
CA TYR A 6 15.33 12.60 9.05
C TYR A 6 14.57 11.41 9.65
N ILE A 7 13.45 11.65 10.36
CA ILE A 7 12.63 10.57 10.92
C ILE A 7 11.99 9.75 9.81
N ARG A 8 11.53 10.40 8.72
CA ARG A 8 11.00 9.72 7.52
C ARG A 8 12.06 8.91 6.79
N ASP A 9 13.31 9.29 6.84
CA ASP A 9 14.39 8.54 6.19
C ASP A 9 14.78 7.29 7.00
N ILE A 10 14.64 7.31 8.33
CA ILE A 10 15.09 6.21 9.20
C ILE A 10 13.99 5.25 9.66
N TYR A 11 12.69 5.59 9.54
CA TYR A 11 11.61 4.73 10.09
C TYR A 11 11.55 3.33 9.45
N ILE A 12 12.11 3.17 8.26
CA ILE A 12 12.23 1.88 7.57
C ILE A 12 13.48 1.13 8.08
N SER A 13 14.64 1.78 8.04
CA SER A 13 15.93 1.15 8.36
C SER A 13 16.17 0.99 9.85
N ASN A 14 15.67 1.90 10.68
CA ASN A 14 15.81 1.88 12.13
C ASN A 14 14.54 2.36 12.85
N PRO A 15 13.44 1.57 12.80
CA PRO A 15 12.16 1.98 13.36
C PRO A 15 12.19 2.21 14.87
N LYS A 16 13.04 1.49 15.63
CA LYS A 16 13.21 1.70 17.07
C LYS A 16 13.78 3.08 17.36
N ARG A 17 14.80 3.52 16.60
CA ARG A 17 15.36 4.86 16.75
C ARG A 17 14.35 5.93 16.33
N ALA A 18 13.59 5.71 15.28
CA ALA A 18 12.52 6.62 14.88
C ALA A 18 11.49 6.81 16.02
N LEU A 19 11.06 5.74 16.70
CA LEU A 19 10.15 5.81 17.84
C LEU A 19 10.72 6.63 19.01
N GLN A 20 11.99 6.43 19.37
CA GLN A 20 12.65 7.25 20.42
C GLN A 20 12.63 8.74 20.08
N LEU A 21 12.94 9.09 18.82
CA LEU A 21 12.93 10.50 18.38
C LEU A 21 11.52 11.09 18.36
N LEU A 22 10.50 10.26 18.07
CA LEU A 22 9.10 10.69 18.13
C LEU A 22 8.64 10.94 19.57
N ASP A 23 9.12 10.17 20.54
CA ASP A 23 8.84 10.40 21.96
C ASP A 23 9.49 11.72 22.46
N GLU A 24 10.73 11.98 22.05
CA GLU A 24 11.39 13.26 22.30
C GLU A 24 10.66 14.44 21.64
N ALA A 25 10.22 14.25 20.38
CA ALA A 25 9.49 15.26 19.62
C ALA A 25 8.12 15.59 20.25
N GLU A 26 7.42 14.58 20.77
CA GLU A 26 6.14 14.77 21.47
C GLU A 26 6.34 15.54 22.78
N THR A 27 7.32 15.14 23.59
CA THR A 27 7.64 15.82 24.84
C THR A 27 7.97 17.30 24.62
N ARG A 28 8.71 17.61 23.55
CA ARG A 28 9.10 18.99 23.20
C ARG A 28 8.05 19.74 22.37
N LYS A 29 6.93 19.10 22.03
CA LYS A 29 5.90 19.63 21.11
C LYS A 29 6.50 20.12 19.79
N ALA A 30 7.52 19.41 19.29
CA ALA A 30 8.27 19.80 18.11
C ALA A 30 7.50 19.59 16.79
N PHE A 31 6.55 18.66 16.78
CA PHE A 31 5.68 18.34 15.64
C PHE A 31 4.22 18.25 16.04
N PRO A 32 3.29 18.45 15.09
CA PRO A 32 1.88 18.18 15.32
C PRO A 32 1.65 16.73 15.74
N LEU A 33 0.76 16.49 16.71
CA LEU A 33 0.50 15.15 17.25
C LEU A 33 -0.01 14.18 16.19
N ARG A 34 -0.76 14.64 15.18
CA ARG A 34 -1.18 13.84 14.04
C ARG A 34 0.01 13.25 13.28
N LEU A 35 1.05 14.05 13.03
CA LEU A 35 2.26 13.63 12.34
C LEU A 35 3.06 12.62 13.16
N ILE A 36 3.19 12.87 14.47
CA ILE A 36 3.83 11.94 15.40
C ILE A 36 3.14 10.58 15.36
N ASN A 37 1.81 10.57 15.41
CA ASN A 37 1.02 9.33 15.37
C ASN A 37 1.12 8.63 14.01
N GLU A 38 1.14 9.37 12.88
CA GLU A 38 1.40 8.79 11.56
C GLU A 38 2.76 8.07 11.54
N LEU A 39 3.83 8.75 11.94
CA LEU A 39 5.19 8.19 11.90
C LEU A 39 5.38 7.03 12.88
N ARG A 40 4.74 7.07 14.05
CA ARG A 40 4.70 5.92 14.98
C ARG A 40 4.00 4.72 14.32
N SER A 41 2.88 4.95 13.65
CA SER A 41 2.15 3.90 12.94
C SER A 41 3.03 3.23 11.88
N LEU A 42 3.73 4.03 11.05
CA LEU A 42 4.66 3.53 10.05
C LEU A 42 5.82 2.74 10.66
N SER A 43 6.41 3.24 11.75
CA SER A 43 7.50 2.56 12.46
C SER A 43 7.06 1.21 13.04
N TYR A 44 5.88 1.15 13.68
CA TYR A 44 5.34 -0.10 14.22
C TYR A 44 4.98 -1.10 13.12
N ARG A 45 4.48 -0.65 11.96
CA ARG A 45 4.23 -1.54 10.81
C ARG A 45 5.52 -2.19 10.32
N ASN A 46 6.62 -1.44 10.22
CA ASN A 46 7.92 -2.00 9.82
C ASN A 46 8.50 -2.99 10.84
N MET A 47 8.02 -2.95 12.06
CA MET A 47 8.32 -3.94 13.11
C MET A 47 7.30 -5.10 13.15
N TYR A 48 6.38 -5.18 12.19
CA TYR A 48 5.28 -6.16 12.15
C TYR A 48 4.34 -6.09 13.37
N MET A 49 4.35 -4.98 14.11
CA MET A 49 3.48 -4.74 15.27
C MET A 49 2.14 -4.12 14.82
N ASN A 50 1.39 -4.86 14.00
CA ASN A 50 0.20 -4.36 13.29
C ASN A 50 -0.87 -3.77 14.20
N LYS A 51 -1.08 -4.31 15.42
CA LYS A 51 -2.04 -3.75 16.39
C LYS A 51 -1.65 -2.34 16.84
N LEU A 52 -0.38 -2.09 17.13
CA LEU A 52 0.12 -0.76 17.49
C LEU A 52 0.09 0.17 16.28
N ALA A 53 0.51 -0.31 15.12
CA ALA A 53 0.41 0.44 13.87
C ALA A 53 -1.02 0.93 13.63
N PHE A 54 -2.00 0.05 13.74
CA PHE A 54 -3.42 0.40 13.59
C PHE A 54 -3.88 1.43 14.63
N MET A 55 -3.53 1.23 15.91
CA MET A 55 -3.90 2.16 16.98
C MET A 55 -3.39 3.58 16.71
N TYR A 56 -2.13 3.73 16.30
CA TYR A 56 -1.54 5.03 16.01
C TYR A 56 -2.05 5.63 14.69
N ALA A 57 -2.31 4.82 13.66
CA ALA A 57 -2.96 5.28 12.43
C ALA A 57 -4.36 5.85 12.74
N ARG A 58 -5.14 5.16 13.57
CA ARG A 58 -6.46 5.61 14.00
C ARG A 58 -6.40 6.91 14.81
N LYS A 59 -5.42 7.06 15.72
CA LYS A 59 -5.20 8.31 16.44
C LYS A 59 -4.90 9.47 15.48
N SER A 60 -4.05 9.26 14.48
CA SER A 60 -3.74 10.26 13.47
C SER A 60 -4.99 10.64 12.65
N TYR A 61 -5.74 9.65 12.16
CA TYR A 61 -6.99 9.83 11.42
C TYR A 61 -8.03 10.65 12.20
N LEU A 62 -8.24 10.35 13.50
CA LEU A 62 -9.21 11.05 14.33
C LEU A 62 -8.87 12.53 14.52
N LEU A 63 -7.58 12.87 14.65
CA LEU A 63 -7.15 14.27 14.74
C LEU A 63 -7.46 15.07 13.47
N ASP A 64 -7.33 14.45 12.29
CA ASP A 64 -7.72 15.09 11.03
C ASP A 64 -9.24 15.16 10.86
N SER A 65 -9.96 14.12 11.24
CA SER A 65 -11.42 14.07 11.18
C SER A 65 -12.07 15.19 11.99
N ILE A 66 -11.50 15.51 13.16
CA ILE A 66 -11.96 16.60 14.00
C ILE A 66 -11.63 17.97 13.38
N SER A 67 -10.42 18.12 12.81
CA SER A 67 -9.95 19.39 12.27
C SER A 67 -10.49 19.72 10.88
N GLN A 68 -10.83 18.70 10.09
CA GLN A 68 -11.27 18.75 8.67
C GLN A 68 -10.35 19.58 7.75
N ARG A 69 -9.10 19.84 8.16
CA ARG A 69 -8.17 20.75 7.48
C ARG A 69 -7.30 20.06 6.41
N GLU A 70 -7.16 18.74 6.48
CA GLU A 70 -6.19 17.99 5.68
C GLU A 70 -6.81 16.76 4.99
N PRO A 71 -7.70 16.97 4.00
CA PRO A 71 -8.44 15.85 3.37
C PRO A 71 -7.52 14.82 2.70
N LYS A 72 -6.38 15.24 2.16
CA LYS A 72 -5.39 14.33 1.57
C LYS A 72 -4.72 13.46 2.63
N HIS A 73 -4.38 14.03 3.79
CA HIS A 73 -3.80 13.25 4.87
C HIS A 73 -4.83 12.29 5.48
N MET A 74 -6.08 12.74 5.63
CA MET A 74 -7.18 11.89 6.07
C MET A 74 -7.38 10.69 5.12
N LEU A 75 -7.38 10.92 3.80
CA LEU A 75 -7.44 9.85 2.81
C LEU A 75 -6.25 8.87 2.94
N LYS A 76 -5.03 9.39 3.09
CA LYS A 76 -3.84 8.58 3.32
C LYS A 76 -4.00 7.66 4.54
N MET A 77 -4.52 8.17 5.65
CA MET A 77 -4.76 7.35 6.85
C MET A 77 -5.91 6.37 6.65
N THR A 78 -6.94 6.72 5.88
CA THR A 78 -8.03 5.81 5.53
C THR A 78 -7.52 4.60 4.73
N VAL A 79 -6.69 4.84 3.69
CA VAL A 79 -6.02 3.77 2.93
C VAL A 79 -5.22 2.87 3.87
N TYR A 80 -4.45 3.48 4.75
CA TYR A 80 -3.57 2.76 5.66
C TYR A 80 -4.35 1.92 6.68
N LEU A 81 -5.48 2.44 7.19
CA LEU A 81 -6.37 1.71 8.09
C LEU A 81 -7.06 0.54 7.38
N ALA A 82 -7.48 0.71 6.12
CA ALA A 82 -8.04 -0.38 5.32
C ALA A 82 -7.04 -1.53 5.17
N GLU A 83 -5.81 -1.22 4.75
CA GLU A 83 -4.74 -2.22 4.57
C GLU A 83 -4.37 -2.92 5.89
N LEU A 84 -4.20 -2.18 6.98
CA LEU A 84 -3.87 -2.77 8.28
C LEU A 84 -5.00 -3.65 8.81
N SER A 85 -6.26 -3.25 8.62
CA SER A 85 -7.42 -4.08 9.00
C SER A 85 -7.45 -5.37 8.20
N SER A 86 -7.15 -5.33 6.89
CA SER A 86 -7.04 -6.50 6.03
C SER A 86 -5.94 -7.47 6.53
N ILE A 87 -4.73 -6.94 6.79
CA ILE A 87 -3.59 -7.72 7.31
C ILE A 87 -3.94 -8.39 8.65
N MET A 88 -4.75 -7.74 9.49
CA MET A 88 -5.22 -8.30 10.76
C MET A 88 -6.45 -9.20 10.63
N SER A 89 -6.86 -9.54 9.41
CA SER A 89 -8.06 -10.35 9.10
C SER A 89 -9.38 -9.73 9.59
N LYS A 90 -9.40 -8.41 9.79
CA LYS A 90 -10.60 -7.64 10.15
C LYS A 90 -11.31 -7.14 8.90
N TYR A 91 -11.77 -8.07 8.07
CA TYR A 91 -12.25 -7.78 6.72
C TYR A 91 -13.42 -6.78 6.67
N ASN A 92 -14.37 -6.87 7.60
CA ASN A 92 -15.50 -5.93 7.67
C ASN A 92 -15.02 -4.50 7.97
N GLU A 93 -14.08 -4.32 8.91
CA GLU A 93 -13.49 -3.03 9.23
C GLU A 93 -12.68 -2.49 8.05
N SER A 94 -11.90 -3.36 7.39
CA SER A 94 -11.15 -3.03 6.17
C SER A 94 -12.08 -2.56 5.04
N MET A 95 -13.17 -3.28 4.78
CA MET A 95 -14.17 -2.92 3.76
C MET A 95 -14.83 -1.57 4.07
N HIS A 96 -15.15 -1.29 5.32
CA HIS A 96 -15.71 0.01 5.71
C HIS A 96 -14.77 1.17 5.38
N TYR A 97 -13.48 1.08 5.76
CA TYR A 97 -12.48 2.09 5.40
C TYR A 97 -12.28 2.18 3.89
N ALA A 98 -12.22 1.04 3.20
CA ALA A 98 -11.96 1.02 1.76
C ALA A 98 -13.09 1.67 0.96
N LEU A 99 -14.34 1.33 1.24
CA LEU A 99 -15.49 1.90 0.53
C LEU A 99 -15.63 3.41 0.77
N SER A 100 -15.46 3.86 2.02
CA SER A 100 -15.49 5.30 2.33
C SER A 100 -14.31 6.05 1.70
N GLY A 101 -13.13 5.41 1.67
CA GLY A 101 -11.92 5.97 1.09
C GLY A 101 -11.99 6.11 -0.44
N ILE A 102 -12.63 5.18 -1.16
CA ILE A 102 -12.81 5.27 -2.61
C ILE A 102 -13.56 6.55 -2.98
N MET A 103 -14.66 6.87 -2.30
CA MET A 103 -15.40 8.11 -2.55
C MET A 103 -14.55 9.37 -2.32
N GLN A 104 -13.69 9.33 -1.29
CA GLN A 104 -12.76 10.43 -1.00
C GLN A 104 -11.66 10.53 -2.08
N ALA A 105 -11.09 9.39 -2.50
CA ALA A 105 -10.06 9.32 -3.52
C ALA A 105 -10.56 9.88 -4.86
N GLN A 106 -11.75 9.49 -5.27
CA GLN A 106 -12.41 10.00 -6.48
C GLN A 106 -12.65 11.52 -6.41
N LYS A 107 -13.14 12.02 -5.28
CA LYS A 107 -13.34 13.46 -5.06
C LYS A 107 -12.02 14.24 -5.14
N LEU A 108 -10.93 13.67 -4.62
CA LEU A 108 -9.59 14.26 -4.63
C LEU A 108 -8.82 13.96 -5.92
N LYS A 109 -9.36 13.15 -6.82
CA LYS A 109 -8.71 12.64 -8.04
C LYS A 109 -7.38 11.93 -7.75
N ASP A 110 -7.31 11.24 -6.62
CA ASP A 110 -6.14 10.48 -6.18
C ASP A 110 -6.27 9.03 -6.65
N ARG A 111 -5.75 8.77 -7.87
CA ARG A 111 -5.83 7.45 -8.51
C ARG A 111 -5.00 6.39 -7.79
N GLU A 112 -3.89 6.78 -7.17
CA GLU A 112 -3.07 5.86 -6.37
C GLU A 112 -3.85 5.35 -5.17
N ALA A 113 -4.47 6.26 -4.41
CA ALA A 113 -5.29 5.89 -3.26
C ALA A 113 -6.50 5.03 -3.68
N GLU A 114 -7.18 5.39 -4.78
CA GLU A 114 -8.31 4.61 -5.30
C GLU A 114 -7.87 3.19 -5.69
N ALA A 115 -6.77 3.04 -6.41
CA ALA A 115 -6.23 1.74 -6.81
C ALA A 115 -5.89 0.87 -5.60
N ARG A 116 -5.24 1.42 -4.58
CA ARG A 116 -4.90 0.72 -3.33
C ARG A 116 -6.13 0.21 -2.61
N LEU A 117 -7.18 1.01 -2.56
CA LEU A 117 -8.43 0.64 -1.89
C LEU A 117 -9.21 -0.42 -2.67
N LEU A 118 -9.29 -0.29 -4.00
CA LEU A 118 -9.90 -1.33 -4.86
C LEU A 118 -9.18 -2.67 -4.70
N PHE A 119 -7.85 -2.66 -4.72
CA PHE A 119 -7.06 -3.87 -4.54
C PHE A 119 -7.26 -4.49 -3.16
N CYS A 120 -7.31 -3.67 -2.11
CA CYS A 120 -7.59 -4.11 -0.74
C CYS A 120 -8.96 -4.81 -0.62
N ILE A 121 -9.99 -4.29 -1.31
CA ILE A 121 -11.30 -4.95 -1.38
C ILE A 121 -11.19 -6.30 -2.10
N GLY A 122 -10.46 -6.36 -3.21
CA GLY A 122 -10.18 -7.61 -3.92
C GLY A 122 -9.52 -8.65 -3.03
N GLU A 123 -8.46 -8.28 -2.30
CA GLU A 123 -7.80 -9.18 -1.34
C GLU A 123 -8.75 -9.69 -0.25
N ASN A 124 -9.58 -8.81 0.33
CA ASN A 124 -10.55 -9.19 1.35
C ASN A 124 -11.56 -10.20 0.79
N ASN A 125 -12.11 -9.95 -0.40
CA ASN A 125 -13.03 -10.86 -1.06
C ASN A 125 -12.38 -12.22 -1.36
N TRP A 126 -11.13 -12.22 -1.84
CA TRP A 126 -10.40 -13.46 -2.10
C TRP A 126 -10.24 -14.29 -0.82
N ARG A 127 -9.87 -13.65 0.31
CA ARG A 127 -9.73 -14.32 1.61
C ARG A 127 -11.06 -14.83 2.17
N LEU A 128 -12.16 -14.17 1.81
CA LEU A 128 -13.53 -14.59 2.14
C LEU A 128 -14.08 -15.63 1.16
N SER A 129 -13.25 -16.13 0.22
CA SER A 129 -13.63 -17.10 -0.82
C SER A 129 -14.65 -16.57 -1.83
N LEU A 130 -14.83 -15.27 -1.93
CA LEU A 130 -15.64 -14.57 -2.93
C LEU A 130 -14.76 -14.29 -4.16
N LYS A 131 -14.41 -15.34 -4.90
CA LYS A 131 -13.36 -15.29 -5.93
C LYS A 131 -13.72 -14.40 -7.12
N ASP A 132 -14.95 -14.47 -7.60
CA ASP A 132 -15.40 -13.70 -8.76
C ASP A 132 -15.37 -12.20 -8.46
N GLU A 133 -15.85 -11.80 -7.29
CA GLU A 133 -15.78 -10.42 -6.80
C GLU A 133 -14.34 -9.97 -6.63
N ALA A 134 -13.48 -10.84 -6.09
CA ALA A 134 -12.06 -10.51 -5.91
C ALA A 134 -11.40 -10.18 -7.25
N TYR A 135 -11.53 -11.05 -8.26
CA TYR A 135 -10.95 -10.83 -9.58
C TYR A 135 -11.58 -9.64 -10.32
N ASN A 136 -12.86 -9.35 -10.08
CA ASN A 136 -13.48 -8.13 -10.60
C ASN A 136 -12.78 -6.87 -10.02
N TYR A 137 -12.50 -6.82 -8.72
CA TYR A 137 -11.81 -5.69 -8.10
C TYR A 137 -10.35 -5.60 -8.52
N PHE A 138 -9.63 -6.72 -8.69
CA PHE A 138 -8.27 -6.72 -9.23
C PHE A 138 -8.25 -6.18 -10.67
N GLY A 139 -9.16 -6.63 -11.54
CA GLY A 139 -9.30 -6.10 -12.88
C GLY A 139 -9.56 -4.60 -12.93
N ARG A 140 -10.46 -4.10 -12.08
CA ARG A 140 -10.73 -2.65 -11.95
C ARG A 140 -9.49 -1.86 -11.50
N THR A 141 -8.69 -2.41 -10.59
CA THR A 141 -7.43 -1.81 -10.14
C THR A 141 -6.44 -1.68 -11.30
N ILE A 142 -6.28 -2.74 -12.09
CA ILE A 142 -5.40 -2.76 -13.26
C ILE A 142 -5.88 -1.76 -14.31
N GLU A 143 -7.16 -1.77 -14.65
CA GLU A 143 -7.74 -0.84 -15.63
C GLU A 143 -7.57 0.63 -15.21
N LEU A 144 -7.75 0.94 -13.92
CA LEU A 144 -7.56 2.28 -13.41
C LEU A 144 -6.13 2.79 -13.65
N LEU A 145 -5.11 1.94 -13.51
CA LEU A 145 -3.70 2.33 -13.65
C LEU A 145 -3.14 2.08 -15.06
N ARG A 146 -3.84 1.31 -15.90
CA ARG A 146 -3.38 0.96 -17.25
C ARG A 146 -3.15 2.22 -18.08
N GLY A 147 -2.05 2.22 -18.84
CA GLY A 147 -1.68 3.33 -19.72
C GLY A 147 -1.17 4.58 -19.00
N SER A 148 -1.04 4.57 -17.68
CA SER A 148 -0.43 5.70 -16.95
C SER A 148 0.99 5.96 -17.43
N LYS A 149 1.35 7.24 -17.45
CA LYS A 149 2.72 7.74 -17.67
C LYS A 149 3.39 8.18 -16.36
N ASP A 150 2.64 8.21 -15.27
CA ASP A 150 3.19 8.49 -13.94
C ASP A 150 4.00 7.30 -13.44
N MET A 151 5.23 7.55 -13.04
CA MET A 151 6.16 6.52 -12.60
C MET A 151 5.65 5.76 -11.37
N ARG A 152 5.03 6.47 -10.41
CA ARG A 152 4.52 5.85 -9.18
C ARG A 152 3.36 4.92 -9.49
N GLU A 153 2.42 5.37 -10.35
CA GLU A 153 1.31 4.54 -10.80
C GLU A 153 1.79 3.31 -11.60
N MET A 154 2.82 3.47 -12.45
CA MET A 154 3.43 2.34 -13.18
C MET A 154 4.08 1.32 -12.24
N MET A 155 4.79 1.79 -11.21
CA MET A 155 5.38 0.92 -10.19
C MET A 155 4.30 0.18 -9.39
N LEU A 156 3.24 0.88 -9.02
CA LEU A 156 2.09 0.31 -8.31
C LEU A 156 1.37 -0.73 -9.18
N LEU A 157 1.18 -0.45 -10.47
CA LEU A 157 0.61 -1.41 -11.42
C LEU A 157 1.47 -2.67 -11.53
N SER A 158 2.81 -2.53 -11.60
CA SER A 158 3.72 -3.67 -11.60
C SER A 158 3.60 -4.52 -10.34
N TYR A 159 3.41 -3.88 -9.18
CA TYR A 159 3.15 -4.57 -7.93
C TYR A 159 1.84 -5.37 -7.98
N TYR A 160 0.74 -4.75 -8.46
CA TYR A 160 -0.56 -5.42 -8.53
C TYR A 160 -0.59 -6.57 -9.52
N TYR A 161 0.07 -6.47 -10.66
CA TYR A 161 0.25 -7.63 -11.55
C TYR A 161 0.91 -8.80 -10.80
N GLY A 162 1.98 -8.54 -10.04
CA GLY A 162 2.65 -9.57 -9.27
C GLY A 162 1.79 -10.17 -8.15
N ALA A 163 1.02 -9.35 -7.46
CA ALA A 163 0.15 -9.80 -6.39
C ALA A 163 -1.02 -10.65 -6.94
N GLU A 164 -1.69 -10.19 -8.01
CA GLU A 164 -2.78 -10.93 -8.65
C GLU A 164 -2.31 -12.26 -9.24
N MET A 165 -1.10 -12.29 -9.85
CA MET A 165 -0.47 -13.55 -10.29
C MET A 165 -0.39 -14.56 -9.13
N GLY A 166 0.00 -14.13 -7.93
CA GLY A 166 0.06 -15.00 -6.75
C GLY A 166 -1.30 -15.60 -6.38
N PHE A 167 -2.38 -14.82 -6.48
CA PHE A 167 -3.74 -15.30 -6.26
C PHE A 167 -4.19 -16.28 -7.35
N LEU A 168 -3.95 -15.95 -8.62
CA LEU A 168 -4.28 -16.81 -9.76
C LEU A 168 -3.57 -18.16 -9.68
N MET A 169 -2.29 -18.16 -9.29
CA MET A 169 -1.52 -19.39 -9.10
C MET A 169 -2.12 -20.24 -7.97
N THR A 170 -2.48 -19.63 -6.85
CA THR A 170 -3.11 -20.32 -5.73
C THR A 170 -4.46 -20.94 -6.14
N ASP A 171 -5.17 -20.30 -7.05
CA ASP A 171 -6.45 -20.77 -7.61
C ASP A 171 -6.25 -21.67 -8.83
N SER A 172 -5.01 -22.09 -9.17
CA SER A 172 -4.65 -22.94 -10.32
C SER A 172 -5.04 -22.36 -11.70
N ARG A 173 -5.16 -21.03 -11.79
CA ARG A 173 -5.46 -20.27 -13.03
C ARG A 173 -4.16 -19.89 -13.73
N ILE A 174 -3.39 -20.88 -14.15
CA ILE A 174 -2.00 -20.72 -14.60
C ILE A 174 -1.88 -19.87 -15.87
N ASP A 175 -2.77 -20.10 -16.87
CA ASP A 175 -2.72 -19.35 -18.13
C ASP A 175 -2.93 -17.85 -17.92
N GLU A 176 -3.84 -17.48 -17.01
CA GLU A 176 -4.11 -16.09 -16.68
C GLU A 176 -2.94 -15.47 -15.89
N ALA A 177 -2.32 -16.22 -14.98
CA ALA A 177 -1.10 -15.78 -14.30
C ALA A 177 0.04 -15.52 -15.29
N LEU A 178 0.23 -16.38 -16.29
CA LEU A 178 1.23 -16.20 -17.36
C LEU A 178 0.95 -14.96 -18.21
N ALA A 179 -0.32 -14.70 -18.54
CA ALA A 179 -0.68 -13.49 -19.27
C ALA A 179 -0.32 -12.21 -18.48
N LEU A 180 -0.61 -12.19 -17.17
CA LEU A 180 -0.21 -11.06 -16.31
C LEU A 180 1.32 -10.95 -16.17
N ALA A 181 2.04 -12.06 -16.10
CA ALA A 181 3.51 -12.08 -16.08
C ALA A 181 4.09 -11.36 -17.31
N TYR A 182 3.55 -11.63 -18.48
CA TYR A 182 3.96 -11.01 -19.73
C TYR A 182 3.68 -9.49 -19.75
N GLU A 183 2.50 -9.06 -19.31
CA GLU A 183 2.17 -7.63 -19.21
C GLU A 183 3.07 -6.92 -18.19
N ARG A 184 3.35 -7.57 -17.05
CA ARG A 184 4.28 -7.06 -16.06
C ARG A 184 5.70 -6.91 -16.60
N GLU A 185 6.20 -7.88 -17.35
CA GLU A 185 7.53 -7.83 -17.99
C GLU A 185 7.64 -6.63 -18.93
N LYS A 186 6.63 -6.41 -19.78
CA LYS A 186 6.58 -5.23 -20.66
C LYS A 186 6.65 -3.92 -19.88
N LEU A 187 5.94 -3.85 -18.76
CA LEU A 187 5.91 -2.67 -17.90
C LEU A 187 7.27 -2.44 -17.25
N LEU A 188 7.91 -3.49 -16.72
CA LEU A 188 9.25 -3.42 -16.13
C LEU A 188 10.30 -2.95 -17.14
N LYS A 189 10.27 -3.45 -18.37
CA LYS A 189 11.16 -2.99 -19.47
C LYS A 189 10.99 -1.51 -19.81
N LYS A 190 9.76 -0.95 -19.60
CA LYS A 190 9.54 0.50 -19.74
C LYS A 190 10.14 1.27 -18.56
N LEU A 191 9.95 0.76 -17.33
CA LEU A 191 10.48 1.37 -16.10
C LEU A 191 12.01 1.38 -16.05
N GLU A 192 12.69 0.35 -16.58
CA GLU A 192 14.16 0.30 -16.69
C GLU A 192 14.76 1.45 -17.47
N LYS A 193 14.01 2.01 -18.42
CA LYS A 193 14.42 3.13 -19.27
C LYS A 193 14.23 4.49 -18.61
N VAL A 194 13.61 4.55 -17.42
CA VAL A 194 13.35 5.79 -16.69
C VAL A 194 14.50 6.04 -15.71
N PRO A 195 15.30 7.10 -15.88
CA PRO A 195 16.50 7.36 -15.06
C PRO A 195 16.21 7.51 -13.56
N GLU A 196 15.01 7.98 -13.21
CA GLU A 196 14.59 8.26 -11.84
C GLU A 196 14.16 6.99 -11.07
N VAL A 197 14.00 5.85 -11.74
CA VAL A 197 13.63 4.59 -11.06
C VAL A 197 14.86 4.04 -10.34
N PRO A 198 14.87 3.95 -9.01
CA PRO A 198 15.97 3.35 -8.29
C PRO A 198 16.16 1.89 -8.74
N LYS A 199 17.35 1.54 -9.18
CA LYS A 199 17.69 0.16 -9.60
C LYS A 199 17.37 -0.87 -8.51
N ALA A 200 17.52 -0.49 -7.23
CA ALA A 200 17.14 -1.32 -6.10
C ALA A 200 15.64 -1.66 -6.08
N THR A 201 14.76 -0.69 -6.39
CA THR A 201 13.31 -0.92 -6.43
C THR A 201 12.93 -1.86 -7.58
N LEU A 202 13.60 -1.70 -8.73
CA LEU A 202 13.43 -2.60 -9.87
C LEU A 202 13.89 -4.01 -9.54
N MET A 203 15.04 -4.16 -8.87
CA MET A 203 15.59 -5.45 -8.43
C MET A 203 14.67 -6.16 -7.43
N VAL A 204 14.04 -5.44 -6.49
CA VAL A 204 13.06 -6.03 -5.56
C VAL A 204 11.84 -6.55 -6.33
N ASN A 205 11.33 -5.80 -7.30
CA ASN A 205 10.22 -6.25 -8.14
C ASN A 205 10.58 -7.46 -9.00
N ILE A 206 11.82 -7.51 -9.53
CA ILE A 206 12.34 -8.64 -10.28
C ILE A 206 12.59 -9.84 -9.36
N ALA A 207 13.12 -9.64 -8.16
CA ALA A 207 13.38 -10.71 -7.19
C ALA A 207 12.09 -11.41 -6.73
N ILE A 208 11.02 -10.64 -6.51
CA ILE A 208 9.68 -11.20 -6.22
C ILE A 208 9.21 -12.05 -7.41
N TYR A 209 9.44 -11.60 -8.65
CA TYR A 209 9.15 -12.35 -9.87
C TYR A 209 9.97 -13.65 -9.95
N MET A 210 11.28 -13.58 -9.67
CA MET A 210 12.19 -14.74 -9.73
C MET A 210 11.92 -15.77 -8.62
N GLN A 211 11.38 -15.38 -7.48
CA GLN A 211 10.96 -16.33 -6.44
C GLN A 211 9.69 -17.11 -6.81
N ILE A 212 8.86 -16.55 -7.68
CA ILE A 212 7.63 -17.19 -8.17
C ILE A 212 7.95 -18.07 -9.38
N TRP A 213 8.93 -17.70 -10.23
CA TRP A 213 9.28 -18.38 -11.48
C TRP A 213 9.72 -19.85 -11.33
N PRO A 214 10.49 -20.28 -10.31
CA PRO A 214 10.86 -21.69 -10.15
C PRO A 214 9.68 -22.64 -9.92
N ILE A 215 8.53 -22.12 -9.49
CA ILE A 215 7.32 -22.93 -9.26
C ILE A 215 6.66 -23.33 -10.59
N PHE A 216 6.98 -22.65 -11.70
CA PHE A 216 6.45 -22.94 -13.04
C PHE A 216 7.31 -23.94 -13.86
N LEU A 217 8.46 -24.37 -13.36
CA LEU A 217 9.38 -25.26 -14.09
C LEU A 217 9.34 -26.71 -13.58
N ILE A 218 8.40 -27.05 -12.68
CA ILE A 218 8.11 -28.40 -12.22
C ILE A 218 6.72 -28.80 -12.73
#